data_5d894147a979de27b49a6ddccc37f6c6
#
_entry.id   5d894147a979de27b49a6ddccc37f6c6
#
_cell.length_a   1.000
_cell.length_b   1.000
_cell.length_c   1.000
_cell.angle_alpha   90.00
_cell.angle_beta   90.00
_cell.angle_gamma   90.00
#
_symmetry.space_group_name_H-M   'P 1'
#
loop_
_entity.id
_entity.type
_entity.pdbx_description
1 polymer ?
#
loop_
_entity_poly.entity_id
_entity_poly.type
_entity_poly.pdbx_seq_one_letter_code
_entity_poly.pdbx_strand_id
1 'polypeptide(L)'
;DGEIPHGVCFHFEVAADLFDEATLELLAAAPKGLIQLEAGLQSFHRPTLEAVTRKTDLERLCSNLTKLLIPGNIHVHIDLIAGLPEETAEIFRDSFDKAYSLSPNMLQLGFLKLLHGSRLRAQTDDFGYLYSDCPPYEIEATRWLAKEELKRLHSTEKALDRLYNSGRFRLTLEYVLKKTHMRPFDLFESIGETWKRCGGIDGVSLDELTERVWAILSRYRGVDQAELRDAMACDIFRSRRGGLLSPCLYREDRRLKKFKRAAAVLSEYQDADIQRNVLILESRKNEAVIAEYRDRDPVTGWYPLILIDTDQLERVL
;
A
#
# COMPACT_ATOMS: atom_id res chain seq x y z
N ASP A 1 23.58 20.29 -20.80
CA ASP A 1 23.53 18.85 -20.50
C ASP A 1 24.11 18.65 -19.11
N GLY A 2 23.25 18.83 -18.08
CA GLY A 2 23.64 18.55 -16.71
C GLY A 2 23.20 17.10 -16.35
N GLU A 3 24.12 16.26 -15.94
CA GLU A 3 23.80 14.95 -15.40
C GLU A 3 22.98 15.13 -14.14
N ILE A 4 21.82 14.45 -14.05
CA ILE A 4 21.01 14.43 -12.83
C ILE A 4 21.80 13.64 -11.79
N PRO A 5 22.07 14.20 -10.58
CA PRO A 5 22.80 13.47 -9.55
C PRO A 5 22.09 12.19 -9.17
N HIS A 6 22.84 11.12 -8.86
CA HIS A 6 22.29 9.89 -8.35
C HIS A 6 21.49 10.12 -7.05
N GLY A 7 20.31 9.48 -6.93
CA GLY A 7 19.47 9.56 -5.73
C GLY A 7 18.55 10.77 -5.65
N VAL A 8 18.46 11.59 -6.71
CA VAL A 8 17.46 12.67 -6.80
C VAL A 8 16.13 12.08 -7.25
N CYS A 9 15.05 12.46 -6.58
CA CYS A 9 13.67 12.21 -6.97
C CYS A 9 12.91 13.53 -7.02
N PHE A 10 12.22 13.78 -8.13
CA PHE A 10 11.36 14.95 -8.30
C PHE A 10 9.93 14.57 -7.92
N HIS A 11 9.35 15.33 -6.99
CA HIS A 11 7.97 15.16 -6.56
C HIS A 11 7.11 16.29 -7.13
N PHE A 12 6.02 15.94 -7.80
CA PHE A 12 5.07 16.88 -8.37
C PHE A 12 3.63 16.53 -7.92
N GLU A 13 2.91 17.56 -7.47
CA GLU A 13 1.44 17.50 -7.36
C GLU A 13 0.84 17.80 -8.73
N VAL A 14 -0.07 16.95 -9.20
CA VAL A 14 -0.55 17.01 -10.58
C VAL A 14 -2.06 16.82 -10.69
N ALA A 15 -2.65 17.47 -11.72
CA ALA A 15 -3.99 17.15 -12.20
C ALA A 15 -3.85 16.17 -13.38
N ALA A 16 -3.80 14.88 -13.08
CA ALA A 16 -3.45 13.86 -14.07
C ALA A 16 -4.50 13.69 -15.18
N ASP A 17 -5.73 14.16 -15.00
CA ASP A 17 -6.76 14.26 -16.04
C ASP A 17 -6.41 15.25 -17.14
N LEU A 18 -5.50 16.20 -16.89
CA LEU A 18 -5.05 17.18 -17.88
C LEU A 18 -3.91 16.69 -18.77
N PHE A 19 -3.25 15.58 -18.42
CA PHE A 19 -2.15 15.06 -19.21
C PHE A 19 -2.61 14.65 -20.63
N ASP A 20 -1.86 15.10 -21.62
CA ASP A 20 -1.98 14.64 -22.99
C ASP A 20 -1.09 13.41 -23.25
N GLU A 21 -1.22 12.81 -24.43
CA GLU A 21 -0.46 11.61 -24.77
C GLU A 21 1.05 11.86 -24.79
N ALA A 22 1.49 13.03 -25.28
CA ALA A 22 2.91 13.39 -25.31
C ALA A 22 3.52 13.48 -23.91
N THR A 23 2.77 14.02 -22.93
CA THR A 23 3.19 14.06 -21.53
C THR A 23 3.28 12.64 -20.95
N LEU A 24 2.30 11.78 -21.24
CA LEU A 24 2.30 10.39 -20.75
C LEU A 24 3.47 9.58 -21.34
N GLU A 25 3.78 9.75 -22.64
CA GLU A 25 4.93 9.12 -23.29
C GLU A 25 6.26 9.58 -22.69
N LEU A 26 6.40 10.88 -22.42
CA LEU A 26 7.58 11.44 -21.77
C LEU A 26 7.78 10.87 -20.36
N LEU A 27 6.70 10.78 -19.57
CA LEU A 27 6.72 10.22 -18.23
C LEU A 27 7.03 8.72 -18.25
N ALA A 28 6.48 7.96 -19.19
CA ALA A 28 6.77 6.54 -19.36
C ALA A 28 8.23 6.26 -19.72
N ALA A 29 8.88 7.19 -20.42
CA ALA A 29 10.30 7.11 -20.77
C ALA A 29 11.26 7.61 -19.68
N ALA A 30 10.74 8.17 -18.57
CA ALA A 30 11.57 8.71 -17.51
C ALA A 30 12.39 7.60 -16.80
N PRO A 31 13.61 7.90 -16.36
CA PRO A 31 14.40 6.96 -15.56
C PRO A 31 13.65 6.47 -14.32
N LYS A 32 13.77 5.19 -14.03
CA LYS A 32 13.06 4.56 -12.92
C LYS A 32 13.41 5.20 -11.57
N GLY A 33 12.37 5.61 -10.80
CA GLY A 33 12.51 6.26 -9.51
C GLY A 33 12.90 7.74 -9.54
N LEU A 34 13.04 8.33 -10.73
CA LEU A 34 13.35 9.75 -10.86
C LEU A 34 12.16 10.67 -10.53
N ILE A 35 10.94 10.19 -10.78
CA ILE A 35 9.71 10.98 -10.64
C ILE A 35 8.76 10.31 -9.66
N GLN A 36 8.17 11.13 -8.79
CA GLN A 36 7.03 10.80 -7.97
C GLN A 36 5.90 11.77 -8.31
N LEU A 37 4.71 11.25 -8.57
CA LEU A 37 3.52 12.04 -8.86
C LEU A 37 2.49 11.86 -7.75
N GLU A 38 1.96 12.97 -7.24
CA GLU A 38 0.84 13.01 -6.33
C GLU A 38 -0.39 13.52 -7.09
N ALA A 39 -1.36 12.65 -7.29
CA ALA A 39 -2.59 12.92 -8.01
C ALA A 39 -3.74 13.10 -7.03
N GLY A 40 -4.13 14.35 -6.79
CA GLY A 40 -5.27 14.68 -5.94
C GLY A 40 -6.58 14.30 -6.62
N LEU A 41 -7.05 13.07 -6.42
CA LEU A 41 -8.36 12.60 -6.89
C LEU A 41 -9.51 13.19 -6.04
N GLN A 42 -9.33 13.20 -4.72
CA GLN A 42 -10.20 13.67 -3.66
C GLN A 42 -11.44 12.78 -3.43
N SER A 43 -12.23 12.49 -4.46
CA SER A 43 -13.42 11.65 -4.44
C SER A 43 -13.76 11.18 -5.86
N PHE A 44 -14.46 10.04 -5.97
CA PHE A 44 -15.13 9.61 -7.21
C PHE A 44 -16.57 10.10 -7.32
N HIS A 45 -17.08 10.81 -6.32
CA HIS A 45 -18.45 11.30 -6.31
C HIS A 45 -18.55 12.68 -6.97
N ARG A 46 -19.17 12.75 -8.14
CA ARG A 46 -19.29 14.01 -8.91
C ARG A 46 -19.93 15.15 -8.11
N PRO A 47 -21.07 14.96 -7.39
CA PRO A 47 -21.63 16.03 -6.58
C PRO A 47 -20.65 16.58 -5.54
N THR A 48 -19.87 15.74 -4.90
CA THR A 48 -18.79 16.14 -3.96
C THR A 48 -17.77 17.04 -4.65
N LEU A 49 -17.27 16.63 -5.83
CA LEU A 49 -16.30 17.43 -6.58
C LEU A 49 -16.88 18.79 -7.03
N GLU A 50 -18.12 18.80 -7.47
CA GLU A 50 -18.84 20.04 -7.85
C GLU A 50 -19.02 20.98 -6.66
N ALA A 51 -19.40 20.45 -5.49
CA ALA A 51 -19.56 21.25 -4.26
C ALA A 51 -18.26 21.94 -3.83
N VAL A 52 -17.10 21.32 -4.08
CA VAL A 52 -15.79 21.95 -3.83
C VAL A 52 -15.20 22.66 -5.06
N THR A 53 -16.02 22.87 -6.10
CA THR A 53 -15.66 23.58 -7.34
C THR A 53 -14.49 22.92 -8.10
N ARG A 54 -14.36 21.60 -7.96
CA ARG A 54 -13.33 20.81 -8.65
C ARG A 54 -13.90 20.20 -9.93
N LYS A 55 -13.36 20.62 -11.07
CA LYS A 55 -13.68 20.06 -12.37
C LYS A 55 -12.66 19.00 -12.73
N THR A 56 -13.00 17.73 -12.57
CA THR A 56 -12.15 16.60 -12.89
C THR A 56 -12.84 15.66 -13.86
N ASP A 57 -12.19 15.32 -14.95
CA ASP A 57 -12.60 14.22 -15.83
C ASP A 57 -12.13 12.90 -15.21
N LEU A 58 -13.02 12.24 -14.45
CA LEU A 58 -12.72 11.01 -13.71
C LEU A 58 -12.33 9.85 -14.63
N GLU A 59 -12.92 9.74 -15.82
CA GLU A 59 -12.61 8.68 -16.78
C GLU A 59 -11.21 8.85 -17.34
N ARG A 60 -10.89 10.07 -17.77
CA ARG A 60 -9.56 10.44 -18.27
C ARG A 60 -8.52 10.34 -17.17
N LEU A 61 -8.84 10.76 -15.94
CA LEU A 61 -7.97 10.60 -14.77
C LEU A 61 -7.59 9.13 -14.56
N CYS A 62 -8.57 8.22 -14.47
CA CYS A 62 -8.32 6.79 -14.29
C CYS A 62 -7.51 6.18 -15.44
N SER A 63 -7.83 6.54 -16.69
CA SER A 63 -7.07 6.10 -17.86
C SER A 63 -5.62 6.54 -17.80
N ASN A 64 -5.36 7.81 -17.49
CA ASN A 64 -4.01 8.37 -17.40
C ASN A 64 -3.22 7.75 -16.22
N LEU A 65 -3.85 7.62 -15.04
CA LEU A 65 -3.21 6.97 -13.89
C LEU A 65 -2.84 5.51 -14.21
N THR A 66 -3.70 4.77 -14.91
CA THR A 66 -3.39 3.41 -15.34
C THR A 66 -2.18 3.37 -16.27
N LYS A 67 -2.11 4.29 -17.26
CA LYS A 67 -0.97 4.40 -18.18
C LYS A 67 0.34 4.75 -17.44
N LEU A 68 0.27 5.57 -16.38
CA LEU A 68 1.42 5.94 -15.55
C LEU A 68 1.90 4.79 -14.64
N LEU A 69 1.00 3.92 -14.21
CA LEU A 69 1.33 2.81 -13.31
C LEU A 69 1.89 1.59 -14.04
N ILE A 70 1.47 1.32 -15.29
CA ILE A 70 1.89 0.15 -16.07
C ILE A 70 3.42 0.05 -16.26
N PRO A 71 4.16 1.12 -16.61
CA PRO A 71 5.61 1.03 -16.79
C PRO A 71 6.38 0.74 -15.51
N GLY A 72 5.81 1.08 -14.33
CA GLY A 72 6.42 0.85 -13.02
C GLY A 72 7.72 1.63 -12.77
N ASN A 73 7.94 2.72 -13.50
CA ASN A 73 9.11 3.59 -13.41
C ASN A 73 8.88 4.84 -12.54
N ILE A 74 7.62 5.18 -12.28
CA ILE A 74 7.20 6.36 -11.49
C ILE A 74 6.46 5.89 -10.25
N HIS A 75 6.72 6.53 -9.10
CA HIS A 75 5.91 6.36 -7.90
C HIS A 75 4.66 7.23 -8.02
N VAL A 76 3.50 6.59 -8.05
CA VAL A 76 2.20 7.27 -8.15
C VAL A 76 1.48 7.21 -6.80
N HIS A 77 1.13 8.39 -6.29
CA HIS A 77 0.39 8.62 -5.09
C HIS A 77 -1.01 9.15 -5.47
N ILE A 78 -2.06 8.57 -4.90
CA ILE A 78 -3.45 9.02 -5.10
C ILE A 78 -4.01 9.46 -3.76
N ASP A 79 -4.67 10.63 -3.74
CA ASP A 79 -5.27 11.21 -2.53
C ASP A 79 -6.79 11.17 -2.59
N LEU A 80 -7.37 10.69 -1.50
CA LEU A 80 -8.78 10.84 -1.16
C LEU A 80 -8.93 11.72 0.08
N ILE A 81 -10.00 12.51 0.16
CA ILE A 81 -10.29 13.37 1.31
C ILE A 81 -11.65 13.01 1.89
N ALA A 82 -11.65 12.46 3.11
CA ALA A 82 -12.87 12.22 3.86
C ALA A 82 -13.43 13.51 4.45
N GLY A 83 -14.76 13.64 4.42
CA GLY A 83 -15.48 14.78 4.99
C GLY A 83 -15.74 15.92 4.03
N LEU A 84 -15.58 15.70 2.74
CA LEU A 84 -16.05 16.64 1.72
C LEU A 84 -17.59 16.70 1.72
N PRO A 85 -18.20 17.82 1.21
CA PRO A 85 -19.65 17.94 1.10
C PRO A 85 -20.24 16.84 0.21
N GLU A 86 -21.50 16.49 0.46
CA GLU A 86 -22.29 15.51 -0.32
C GLU A 86 -21.75 14.07 -0.26
N GLU A 87 -20.78 13.76 0.62
CA GLU A 87 -20.12 12.46 0.69
C GLU A 87 -20.42 11.73 2.02
N THR A 88 -21.30 10.73 1.94
CA THR A 88 -21.57 9.82 3.06
C THR A 88 -20.46 8.79 3.23
N ALA A 89 -20.43 8.06 4.36
CA ALA A 89 -19.49 6.98 4.59
C ALA A 89 -19.51 5.92 3.48
N GLU A 90 -20.70 5.56 2.95
CA GLU A 90 -20.82 4.56 1.89
C GLU A 90 -20.27 5.09 0.54
N ILE A 91 -20.53 6.34 0.21
CA ILE A 91 -19.97 6.97 -1.00
C ILE A 91 -18.44 7.04 -0.90
N PHE A 92 -17.91 7.39 0.27
CA PHE A 92 -16.45 7.38 0.50
C PHE A 92 -15.85 5.99 0.35
N ARG A 93 -16.50 4.94 0.88
CA ARG A 93 -16.09 3.53 0.69
C ARG A 93 -16.00 3.16 -0.79
N ASP A 94 -16.98 3.55 -1.60
CA ASP A 94 -16.98 3.31 -3.04
C ASP A 94 -15.82 4.05 -3.73
N SER A 95 -15.54 5.28 -3.33
CA SER A 95 -14.41 6.06 -3.81
C SER A 95 -13.08 5.41 -3.45
N PHE A 96 -12.95 4.92 -2.20
CA PHE A 96 -11.78 4.20 -1.74
C PHE A 96 -11.50 2.93 -2.54
N ASP A 97 -12.52 2.08 -2.73
CA ASP A 97 -12.35 0.81 -3.44
C ASP A 97 -11.98 1.02 -4.92
N LYS A 98 -12.55 2.03 -5.56
CA LYS A 98 -12.17 2.43 -6.92
C LYS A 98 -10.72 2.91 -7.00
N ALA A 99 -10.28 3.77 -6.06
CA ALA A 99 -8.90 4.24 -6.00
C ALA A 99 -7.92 3.08 -5.72
N TYR A 100 -8.27 2.19 -4.80
CA TYR A 100 -7.48 0.99 -4.49
C TYR A 100 -7.33 0.06 -5.70
N SER A 101 -8.39 -0.08 -6.51
CA SER A 101 -8.37 -0.93 -7.70
C SER A 101 -7.39 -0.47 -8.78
N LEU A 102 -7.02 0.82 -8.79
CA LEU A 102 -5.96 1.34 -9.66
C LEU A 102 -4.57 0.86 -9.23
N SER A 103 -4.44 0.27 -8.04
CA SER A 103 -3.18 -0.25 -7.48
C SER A 103 -2.04 0.77 -7.40
N PRO A 104 -2.28 1.99 -6.88
CA PRO A 104 -1.24 3.00 -6.76
C PRO A 104 -0.11 2.54 -5.84
N ASN A 105 1.07 3.17 -5.96
CA ASN A 105 2.16 2.91 -5.03
C ASN A 105 1.80 3.37 -3.61
N MET A 106 1.07 4.48 -3.48
CA MET A 106 0.53 5.00 -2.23
C MET A 106 -0.92 5.47 -2.44
N LEU A 107 -1.81 5.13 -1.51
CA LEU A 107 -3.18 5.63 -1.44
C LEU A 107 -3.35 6.37 -0.12
N GLN A 108 -3.51 7.68 -0.18
CA GLN A 108 -3.73 8.49 1.01
C GLN A 108 -5.22 8.63 1.29
N LEU A 109 -5.61 8.30 2.51
CA LEU A 109 -6.88 8.66 3.08
C LEU A 109 -6.66 9.90 3.96
N GLY A 110 -6.90 11.09 3.39
CA GLY A 110 -6.80 12.36 4.09
C GLY A 110 -8.12 12.76 4.74
N PHE A 111 -8.06 13.75 5.64
CA PHE A 111 -9.23 14.34 6.28
C PHE A 111 -9.30 15.83 5.96
N LEU A 112 -10.52 16.31 5.70
CA LEU A 112 -10.72 17.71 5.38
C LEU A 112 -10.27 18.61 6.54
N LYS A 113 -9.51 19.65 6.20
CA LYS A 113 -9.03 20.68 7.12
C LYS A 113 -9.61 22.02 6.69
N LEU A 114 -10.32 22.68 7.59
CA LEU A 114 -10.95 23.97 7.32
C LEU A 114 -9.98 25.12 7.58
N LEU A 115 -9.05 25.31 6.65
CA LEU A 115 -8.00 26.32 6.76
C LEU A 115 -8.58 27.74 6.72
N HIS A 116 -7.93 28.68 7.42
CA HIS A 116 -8.30 30.09 7.39
C HIS A 116 -8.32 30.65 5.97
N GLY A 117 -9.36 31.40 5.63
CA GLY A 117 -9.53 31.97 4.29
C GLY A 117 -10.06 31.00 3.23
N SER A 118 -10.24 29.73 3.56
CA SER A 118 -10.84 28.78 2.61
C SER A 118 -12.35 28.99 2.48
N ARG A 119 -12.88 28.74 1.29
CA ARG A 119 -14.33 28.81 1.00
C ARG A 119 -15.13 27.84 1.87
N LEU A 120 -14.65 26.61 2.04
CA LEU A 120 -15.32 25.59 2.84
C LEU A 120 -15.45 26.02 4.31
N ARG A 121 -14.45 26.71 4.87
CA ARG A 121 -14.54 27.27 6.21
C ARG A 121 -15.62 28.37 6.30
N ALA A 122 -15.76 29.20 5.28
CA ALA A 122 -16.81 30.22 5.24
C ALA A 122 -18.23 29.62 5.12
N GLN A 123 -18.34 28.38 4.64
CA GLN A 123 -19.59 27.64 4.46
C GLN A 123 -19.85 26.60 5.57
N THR A 124 -19.23 26.75 6.73
CA THR A 124 -19.34 25.81 7.85
C THR A 124 -20.79 25.52 8.23
N ASP A 125 -21.62 26.54 8.33
CA ASP A 125 -23.05 26.41 8.69
C ASP A 125 -23.85 25.70 7.58
N ASP A 126 -23.56 25.99 6.31
CA ASP A 126 -24.23 25.39 5.17
C ASP A 126 -24.03 23.87 5.11
N PHE A 127 -22.82 23.42 5.43
CA PHE A 127 -22.42 22.00 5.36
C PHE A 127 -22.45 21.30 6.72
N GLY A 128 -22.81 22.04 7.80
CA GLY A 128 -22.90 21.50 9.16
C GLY A 128 -21.58 20.93 9.67
N TYR A 129 -20.48 21.61 9.35
CA TYR A 129 -19.17 21.19 9.81
C TYR A 129 -18.97 21.44 11.30
N LEU A 130 -18.58 20.38 12.00
CA LEU A 130 -17.92 20.49 13.31
C LEU A 130 -16.42 20.22 13.09
N TYR A 131 -15.56 21.07 13.59
CA TYR A 131 -14.12 20.98 13.40
C TYR A 131 -13.36 21.50 14.61
N SER A 132 -12.09 21.13 14.73
CA SER A 132 -11.21 21.65 15.79
C SER A 132 -10.84 23.13 15.55
N ASP A 133 -11.01 23.98 16.55
CA ASP A 133 -10.56 25.38 16.49
C ASP A 133 -9.04 25.53 16.56
N CYS A 134 -8.33 24.45 16.86
CA CYS A 134 -6.87 24.40 16.90
C CYS A 134 -6.33 23.78 15.60
N PRO A 135 -5.13 24.19 15.15
CA PRO A 135 -4.46 23.49 14.04
C PRO A 135 -4.38 21.98 14.29
N PRO A 136 -4.63 21.15 13.28
CA PRO A 136 -4.74 21.46 11.86
C PRO A 136 -6.15 21.84 11.37
N TYR A 137 -7.10 22.18 12.23
CA TYR A 137 -8.48 22.57 11.89
C TYR A 137 -9.26 21.45 11.19
N GLU A 138 -9.00 20.23 11.60
CA GLU A 138 -9.60 19.04 11.03
C GLU A 138 -11.05 18.90 11.43
N ILE A 139 -11.87 18.40 10.52
CA ILE A 139 -13.29 18.15 10.77
C ILE A 139 -13.48 17.02 11.78
N GLU A 140 -14.52 17.17 12.60
CA GLU A 140 -14.98 16.17 13.57
C GLU A 140 -16.33 15.56 13.21
N ALA A 141 -17.15 16.26 12.44
CA ALA A 141 -18.40 15.79 11.85
C ALA A 141 -18.81 16.70 10.70
N THR A 142 -19.67 16.19 9.82
CA THR A 142 -20.33 16.95 8.75
C THR A 142 -21.81 16.59 8.72
N ARG A 143 -22.60 17.25 7.84
CA ARG A 143 -24.00 16.87 7.61
C ARG A 143 -24.12 15.41 7.13
N TRP A 144 -23.13 14.88 6.44
CA TRP A 144 -23.13 13.56 5.78
C TRP A 144 -22.33 12.48 6.52
N LEU A 145 -21.39 12.89 7.40
CA LEU A 145 -20.53 12.00 8.17
C LEU A 145 -20.63 12.33 9.66
N ALA A 146 -21.13 11.38 10.44
CA ALA A 146 -21.16 11.49 11.89
C ALA A 146 -19.75 11.38 12.50
N LYS A 147 -19.58 11.93 13.69
CA LYS A 147 -18.29 11.87 14.43
C LYS A 147 -17.74 10.46 14.59
N GLU A 148 -18.61 9.48 14.83
CA GLU A 148 -18.19 8.09 15.00
C GLU A 148 -17.76 7.43 13.69
N GLU A 149 -18.30 7.88 12.55
CA GLU A 149 -17.88 7.42 11.23
C GLU A 149 -16.49 7.96 10.90
N LEU A 150 -16.22 9.25 11.15
CA LEU A 150 -14.89 9.83 10.99
C LEU A 150 -13.83 9.12 11.87
N LYS A 151 -14.17 8.79 13.12
CA LYS A 151 -13.27 8.00 13.98
C LYS A 151 -12.97 6.60 13.42
N ARG A 152 -13.93 5.96 12.73
CA ARG A 152 -13.67 4.69 12.04
C ARG A 152 -12.78 4.90 10.83
N LEU A 153 -12.97 5.97 10.06
CA LEU A 153 -12.09 6.31 8.95
C LEU A 153 -10.65 6.54 9.41
N HIS A 154 -10.40 7.17 10.55
CA HIS A 154 -9.05 7.28 11.14
C HIS A 154 -8.44 5.92 11.49
N SER A 155 -9.26 4.98 12.00
CA SER A 155 -8.78 3.62 12.25
C SER A 155 -8.42 2.90 10.94
N THR A 156 -9.22 3.12 9.89
CA THR A 156 -9.02 2.58 8.54
C THR A 156 -7.75 3.15 7.89
N GLU A 157 -7.55 4.47 7.99
CA GLU A 157 -6.35 5.16 7.51
C GLU A 157 -5.08 4.58 8.15
N LYS A 158 -5.05 4.41 9.48
CA LYS A 158 -3.92 3.78 10.17
C LYS A 158 -3.63 2.35 9.65
N ALA A 159 -4.66 1.56 9.36
CA ALA A 159 -4.48 0.23 8.80
C ALA A 159 -3.95 0.29 7.35
N LEU A 160 -4.46 1.20 6.54
CA LEU A 160 -3.98 1.44 5.17
C LEU A 160 -2.49 1.82 5.17
N ASP A 161 -2.10 2.77 6.01
CA ASP A 161 -0.72 3.25 6.07
C ASP A 161 0.26 2.17 6.54
N ARG A 162 -0.11 1.44 7.59
CA ARG A 162 0.77 0.41 8.16
C ARG A 162 0.91 -0.80 7.28
N LEU A 163 -0.10 -1.14 6.48
CA LEU A 163 -0.11 -2.36 5.68
C LEU A 163 0.16 -2.09 4.18
N TYR A 164 -0.61 -1.19 3.58
CA TYR A 164 -0.53 -0.93 2.15
C TYR A 164 0.57 0.09 1.82
N ASN A 165 0.49 1.29 2.38
CA ASN A 165 1.40 2.39 2.06
C ASN A 165 2.84 2.12 2.52
N SER A 166 3.02 1.37 3.61
CA SER A 166 4.36 0.92 4.04
C SER A 166 5.04 -0.03 3.04
N GLY A 167 4.30 -0.58 2.08
CA GLY A 167 4.78 -1.58 1.13
C GLY A 167 5.08 -2.97 1.72
N ARG A 168 4.85 -3.18 3.03
CA ARG A 168 5.33 -4.36 3.76
C ARG A 168 4.39 -5.54 3.77
N PHE A 169 3.13 -5.38 3.32
CA PHE A 169 2.12 -6.45 3.34
C PHE A 169 1.35 -6.55 2.02
N ARG A 170 1.95 -6.15 0.89
CA ARG A 170 1.27 -6.10 -0.41
C ARG A 170 0.84 -7.48 -0.92
N LEU A 171 1.71 -8.48 -0.84
CA LEU A 171 1.38 -9.86 -1.23
C LEU A 171 0.34 -10.46 -0.28
N THR A 172 0.47 -10.16 1.01
CA THR A 172 -0.48 -10.56 2.04
C THR A 172 -1.88 -10.01 1.78
N LEU A 173 -1.98 -8.70 1.49
CA LEU A 173 -3.26 -8.05 1.20
C LEU A 173 -3.89 -8.58 -0.08
N GLU A 174 -3.10 -8.74 -1.15
CA GLU A 174 -3.56 -9.32 -2.42
C GLU A 174 -4.12 -10.74 -2.21
N TYR A 175 -3.37 -11.57 -1.48
CA TYR A 175 -3.80 -12.93 -1.14
C TYR A 175 -5.14 -12.94 -0.38
N VAL A 176 -5.23 -12.15 0.70
CA VAL A 176 -6.42 -12.13 1.57
C VAL A 176 -7.64 -11.62 0.82
N LEU A 177 -7.54 -10.51 0.09
CA LEU A 177 -8.64 -9.97 -0.71
C LEU A 177 -9.13 -10.96 -1.77
N LYS A 178 -8.20 -11.66 -2.44
CA LYS A 178 -8.54 -12.72 -3.42
C LYS A 178 -9.29 -13.90 -2.80
N LYS A 179 -8.91 -14.31 -1.59
CA LYS A 179 -9.52 -15.49 -0.92
C LYS A 179 -10.83 -15.17 -0.20
N THR A 180 -10.94 -13.99 0.34
CA THR A 180 -12.13 -13.59 1.13
C THR A 180 -13.21 -12.93 0.28
N HIS A 181 -12.86 -12.39 -0.89
CA HIS A 181 -13.71 -11.54 -1.72
C HIS A 181 -14.28 -10.32 -0.97
N MET A 182 -13.60 -9.89 0.10
CA MET A 182 -13.96 -8.67 0.82
C MET A 182 -13.67 -7.44 -0.03
N ARG A 183 -14.43 -6.38 0.18
CA ARG A 183 -14.07 -5.05 -0.35
C ARG A 183 -12.77 -4.59 0.32
N PRO A 184 -11.86 -3.94 -0.41
CA PRO A 184 -10.62 -3.41 0.17
C PRO A 184 -10.87 -2.52 1.39
N PHE A 185 -11.83 -1.59 1.31
CA PHE A 185 -12.19 -0.74 2.44
C PHE A 185 -12.56 -1.54 3.69
N ASP A 186 -13.44 -2.54 3.54
CA ASP A 186 -13.93 -3.35 4.67
C ASP A 186 -12.80 -4.13 5.35
N LEU A 187 -11.81 -4.59 4.59
CA LEU A 187 -10.63 -5.24 5.13
C LEU A 187 -9.83 -4.29 6.04
N PHE A 188 -9.53 -3.08 5.56
CA PHE A 188 -8.77 -2.09 6.34
C PHE A 188 -9.57 -1.59 7.55
N GLU A 189 -10.88 -1.33 7.39
CA GLU A 189 -11.76 -0.94 8.50
C GLU A 189 -11.78 -2.01 9.59
N SER A 190 -11.96 -3.29 9.21
CA SER A 190 -11.99 -4.42 10.16
C SER A 190 -10.68 -4.55 10.93
N ILE A 191 -9.53 -4.39 10.27
CA ILE A 191 -8.21 -4.43 10.90
C ILE A 191 -8.02 -3.23 11.83
N GLY A 192 -8.32 -2.01 11.35
CA GLY A 192 -8.17 -0.78 12.11
C GLY A 192 -9.01 -0.76 13.38
N GLU A 193 -10.29 -1.15 13.28
CA GLU A 193 -11.17 -1.27 14.45
C GLU A 193 -10.74 -2.38 15.43
N THR A 194 -10.16 -3.47 14.93
CA THR A 194 -9.58 -4.50 15.79
C THR A 194 -8.38 -3.99 16.55
N TRP A 195 -7.47 -3.28 15.87
CA TRP A 195 -6.31 -2.66 16.53
C TRP A 195 -6.72 -1.62 17.58
N LYS A 196 -7.69 -0.77 17.28
CA LYS A 196 -8.22 0.22 18.22
C LYS A 196 -8.73 -0.45 19.51
N ARG A 197 -9.47 -1.55 19.39
CA ARG A 197 -9.95 -2.33 20.54
C ARG A 197 -8.83 -2.99 21.35
N CYS A 198 -7.69 -3.29 20.70
CA CYS A 198 -6.52 -3.91 21.32
C CYS A 198 -5.47 -2.91 21.81
N GLY A 199 -5.83 -1.65 22.02
CA GLY A 199 -4.92 -0.62 22.56
C GLY A 199 -4.14 0.16 21.49
N GLY A 200 -4.52 0.05 20.21
CA GLY A 200 -3.88 0.78 19.12
C GLY A 200 -2.67 0.07 18.52
N ILE A 201 -1.99 0.78 17.61
CA ILE A 201 -0.85 0.26 16.83
C ILE A 201 0.38 1.18 16.91
N ASP A 202 0.28 2.30 17.63
CA ASP A 202 1.34 3.29 17.70
C ASP A 202 2.53 2.75 18.52
N GLY A 203 3.76 2.96 18.02
CA GLY A 203 4.99 2.49 18.67
C GLY A 203 5.27 0.98 18.57
N VAL A 204 4.43 0.22 17.86
CA VAL A 204 4.57 -1.24 17.72
C VAL A 204 5.71 -1.57 16.76
N SER A 205 6.58 -2.51 17.14
CA SER A 205 7.65 -3.01 16.26
C SER A 205 7.10 -3.75 15.05
N LEU A 206 7.92 -3.91 14.01
CA LEU A 206 7.50 -4.66 12.80
C LEU A 206 7.17 -6.13 13.13
N ASP A 207 7.89 -6.75 14.05
CA ASP A 207 7.65 -8.14 14.43
C ASP A 207 6.31 -8.26 15.18
N GLU A 208 6.04 -7.37 16.12
CA GLU A 208 4.75 -7.31 16.81
C GLU A 208 3.61 -6.97 15.85
N LEU A 209 3.81 -6.05 14.91
CA LEU A 209 2.84 -5.77 13.85
C LEU A 209 2.51 -7.02 13.06
N THR A 210 3.55 -7.78 12.66
CA THR A 210 3.41 -9.04 11.91
C THR A 210 2.58 -10.07 12.69
N GLU A 211 2.86 -10.23 13.99
CA GLU A 211 2.09 -11.11 14.89
C GLU A 211 0.61 -10.69 14.97
N ARG A 212 0.34 -9.40 15.12
CA ARG A 212 -1.02 -8.87 15.20
C ARG A 212 -1.78 -9.03 13.88
N VAL A 213 -1.11 -8.81 12.75
CA VAL A 213 -1.68 -9.02 11.41
C VAL A 213 -2.00 -10.49 11.20
N TRP A 214 -1.06 -11.39 11.52
CA TRP A 214 -1.28 -12.83 11.48
C TRP A 214 -2.49 -13.25 12.33
N ALA A 215 -2.57 -12.79 13.57
CA ALA A 215 -3.65 -13.14 14.50
C ALA A 215 -5.06 -12.73 14.00
N ILE A 216 -5.14 -11.68 13.18
CA ILE A 216 -6.40 -11.23 12.57
C ILE A 216 -6.67 -12.04 11.30
N LEU A 217 -5.74 -12.02 10.33
CA LEU A 217 -5.96 -12.53 8.98
C LEU A 217 -6.12 -14.05 8.93
N SER A 218 -5.41 -14.79 9.80
CA SER A 218 -5.51 -16.26 9.88
C SER A 218 -6.88 -16.79 10.31
N ARG A 219 -7.75 -15.89 10.80
CA ARG A 219 -9.11 -16.23 11.24
C ARG A 219 -10.19 -15.96 10.19
N TYR A 220 -9.82 -15.29 9.08
CA TYR A 220 -10.82 -15.02 8.05
C TYR A 220 -11.21 -16.29 7.32
N ARG A 221 -12.51 -16.43 7.08
CA ARG A 221 -13.05 -17.57 6.32
C ARG A 221 -12.48 -17.56 4.90
N GLY A 222 -11.99 -18.72 4.45
CA GLY A 222 -11.39 -18.88 3.11
C GLY A 222 -9.89 -18.67 3.07
N VAL A 223 -9.28 -18.16 4.14
CA VAL A 223 -7.82 -17.99 4.26
C VAL A 223 -7.18 -19.31 4.66
N ASP A 224 -6.29 -19.84 3.81
CA ASP A 224 -5.40 -20.95 4.16
C ASP A 224 -4.18 -20.42 4.92
N GLN A 225 -3.87 -21.03 6.06
CA GLN A 225 -2.79 -20.55 6.93
C GLN A 225 -1.38 -20.75 6.34
N ALA A 226 -1.17 -21.79 5.53
CA ALA A 226 0.12 -22.01 4.89
C ALA A 226 0.36 -20.98 3.77
N GLU A 227 -0.65 -20.73 2.92
CA GLU A 227 -0.59 -19.69 1.88
C GLU A 227 -0.43 -18.29 2.49
N LEU A 228 -1.15 -17.97 3.57
CA LEU A 228 -1.01 -16.70 4.28
C LEU A 228 0.41 -16.53 4.84
N ARG A 229 0.96 -17.59 5.43
CA ARG A 229 2.31 -17.55 5.99
C ARG A 229 3.36 -17.32 4.91
N ASP A 230 3.21 -17.99 3.78
CA ASP A 230 4.11 -17.81 2.64
C ASP A 230 4.05 -16.38 2.10
N ALA A 231 2.84 -15.82 1.94
CA ALA A 231 2.67 -14.44 1.49
C ALA A 231 3.30 -13.43 2.45
N MET A 232 3.06 -13.57 3.76
CA MET A 232 3.64 -12.70 4.79
C MET A 232 5.16 -12.84 4.88
N ALA A 233 5.68 -14.06 4.78
CA ALA A 233 7.13 -14.29 4.78
C ALA A 233 7.80 -13.69 3.54
N CYS A 234 7.20 -13.83 2.36
CA CYS A 234 7.66 -13.17 1.14
C CYS A 234 7.65 -11.65 1.26
N ASP A 235 6.63 -11.06 1.87
CA ASP A 235 6.57 -9.61 2.14
C ASP A 235 7.73 -9.15 3.06
N ILE A 236 8.09 -9.93 4.07
CA ILE A 236 9.24 -9.64 4.93
C ILE A 236 10.55 -9.74 4.13
N PHE A 237 10.71 -10.79 3.35
CA PHE A 237 11.92 -11.03 2.56
C PHE A 237 12.19 -9.91 1.55
N ARG A 238 11.14 -9.40 0.89
CA ARG A 238 11.31 -8.30 -0.07
C ARG A 238 11.41 -6.91 0.56
N SER A 239 10.98 -6.74 1.81
CA SER A 239 10.96 -5.41 2.43
C SER A 239 12.20 -5.10 3.28
N ARG A 240 12.89 -6.11 3.79
CA ARG A 240 14.09 -5.92 4.63
C ARG A 240 15.17 -6.95 4.37
N ARG A 241 16.44 -6.50 4.35
CA ARG A 241 17.62 -7.37 4.23
C ARG A 241 17.78 -8.24 5.49
N GLY A 242 18.08 -9.52 5.29
CA GLY A 242 18.39 -10.45 6.38
C GLY A 242 17.19 -10.81 7.27
N GLY A 243 16.01 -10.99 6.66
CA GLY A 243 14.74 -11.22 7.32
C GLY A 243 14.70 -12.40 8.28
N LEU A 244 14.93 -12.14 9.59
CA LEU A 244 14.43 -13.04 10.61
C LEU A 244 12.89 -12.98 10.55
N LEU A 245 12.27 -14.14 10.40
CA LEU A 245 10.83 -14.27 10.44
C LEU A 245 10.35 -14.18 11.89
N SER A 246 9.24 -13.49 12.09
CA SER A 246 8.53 -13.50 13.37
C SER A 246 8.08 -14.92 13.72
N PRO A 247 7.96 -15.27 15.02
CA PRO A 247 7.62 -16.63 15.45
C PRO A 247 6.38 -17.22 14.77
N CYS A 248 5.35 -16.43 14.51
CA CYS A 248 4.14 -16.88 13.80
C CYS A 248 4.39 -17.34 12.36
N LEU A 249 5.45 -16.84 11.73
CA LEU A 249 5.82 -17.16 10.35
C LEU A 249 6.93 -18.21 10.26
N TYR A 250 7.68 -18.40 11.36
CA TYR A 250 8.81 -19.35 11.36
C TYR A 250 8.31 -20.78 11.29
N ARG A 251 8.95 -21.58 10.42
CA ARG A 251 8.82 -23.04 10.37
C ARG A 251 10.20 -23.66 10.25
N GLU A 252 10.43 -24.69 11.05
CA GLU A 252 11.63 -25.48 10.93
C GLU A 252 11.52 -26.39 9.71
N ASP A 253 12.43 -26.23 8.74
CA ASP A 253 12.57 -27.12 7.60
C ASP A 253 14.00 -27.65 7.53
N ARG A 254 14.16 -28.97 7.67
CA ARG A 254 15.48 -29.64 7.64
C ARG A 254 16.20 -29.44 6.31
N ARG A 255 15.47 -29.20 5.22
CA ARG A 255 16.03 -28.93 3.88
C ARG A 255 16.65 -27.53 3.78
N LEU A 256 16.28 -26.57 4.66
CA LEU A 256 16.69 -25.17 4.53
C LEU A 256 18.21 -24.99 4.51
N LYS A 257 18.96 -25.73 5.33
CA LYS A 257 20.44 -25.67 5.34
C LYS A 257 21.04 -26.16 4.01
N LYS A 258 20.47 -27.22 3.45
CA LYS A 258 20.87 -27.80 2.17
C LYS A 258 20.59 -26.81 1.04
N PHE A 259 19.36 -26.28 1.00
CA PHE A 259 18.96 -25.32 -0.04
C PHE A 259 19.71 -23.98 0.03
N LYS A 260 20.08 -23.50 1.20
CA LYS A 260 20.92 -22.31 1.33
C LYS A 260 22.31 -22.51 0.69
N ARG A 261 22.89 -23.70 0.85
CA ARG A 261 24.18 -24.05 0.19
C ARG A 261 24.01 -24.15 -1.32
N ALA A 262 22.94 -24.79 -1.80
CA ALA A 262 22.66 -24.91 -3.22
C ALA A 262 22.39 -23.54 -3.87
N ALA A 263 21.60 -22.69 -3.23
CA ALA A 263 21.34 -21.34 -3.68
C ALA A 263 22.63 -20.51 -3.82
N ALA A 264 23.59 -20.68 -2.90
CA ALA A 264 24.88 -20.02 -2.96
C ALA A 264 25.73 -20.45 -4.18
N VAL A 265 25.54 -21.67 -4.67
CA VAL A 265 26.25 -22.18 -5.87
C VAL A 265 25.54 -21.80 -7.17
N LEU A 266 24.19 -21.82 -7.18
CA LEU A 266 23.39 -21.47 -8.34
C LEU A 266 23.35 -19.97 -8.63
N SER A 267 23.41 -19.17 -7.59
CA SER A 267 23.42 -17.75 -7.79
C SER A 267 24.82 -17.32 -8.17
N GLU A 268 24.97 -16.55 -9.23
CA GLU A 268 26.13 -15.71 -9.52
C GLU A 268 26.40 -14.72 -8.35
N TYR A 269 25.73 -14.92 -7.23
CA TYR A 269 25.74 -14.14 -6.00
C TYR A 269 26.89 -14.63 -5.13
N GLN A 270 28.04 -14.05 -5.32
CA GLN A 270 29.22 -14.28 -4.43
C GLN A 270 29.09 -13.56 -3.07
N ASP A 271 27.90 -13.18 -2.64
CA ASP A 271 27.71 -12.37 -1.44
C ASP A 271 27.45 -13.24 -0.19
N ALA A 272 28.16 -12.96 0.89
CA ALA A 272 28.08 -13.67 2.17
C ALA A 272 26.68 -13.68 2.82
N ASP A 273 25.76 -12.82 2.37
CA ASP A 273 24.40 -12.70 2.87
C ASP A 273 23.41 -13.73 2.30
N ILE A 274 23.79 -14.51 1.29
CA ILE A 274 22.94 -15.57 0.69
C ILE A 274 22.39 -16.54 1.73
N GLN A 275 23.10 -16.79 2.82
CA GLN A 275 22.66 -17.71 3.88
C GLN A 275 21.34 -17.27 4.56
N ARG A 276 20.85 -16.04 4.34
CA ARG A 276 19.63 -15.49 4.93
C ARG A 276 18.50 -15.27 3.95
N ASN A 277 18.67 -15.62 2.68
CA ASN A 277 17.84 -15.18 1.57
C ASN A 277 16.87 -16.25 1.05
N VAL A 278 16.91 -17.48 1.54
CA VAL A 278 16.10 -18.59 1.03
C VAL A 278 14.93 -18.84 1.96
N LEU A 279 13.74 -18.84 1.39
CA LEU A 279 12.48 -19.22 2.02
C LEU A 279 11.89 -20.42 1.28
N ILE A 280 11.66 -21.53 1.99
CA ILE A 280 10.91 -22.67 1.46
C ILE A 280 9.42 -22.41 1.68
N LEU A 281 8.61 -22.48 0.63
CA LEU A 281 7.18 -22.26 0.73
C LEU A 281 6.48 -23.48 1.36
N GLU A 282 5.61 -23.21 2.34
CA GLU A 282 4.85 -24.26 3.03
C GLU A 282 3.69 -24.75 2.17
N SER A 283 2.99 -23.84 1.51
CA SER A 283 1.83 -24.16 0.65
C SER A 283 2.21 -24.82 -0.67
N ARG A 284 3.47 -24.68 -1.08
CA ARG A 284 3.99 -25.17 -2.36
C ARG A 284 5.24 -26.01 -2.14
N LYS A 285 5.04 -27.31 -1.91
CA LYS A 285 6.09 -28.24 -1.42
C LYS A 285 7.38 -28.29 -2.24
N ASN A 286 7.31 -27.93 -3.52
CA ASN A 286 8.44 -27.98 -4.45
C ASN A 286 8.93 -26.57 -4.85
N GLU A 287 8.54 -25.52 -4.14
CA GLU A 287 8.94 -24.16 -4.45
C GLU A 287 9.67 -23.51 -3.27
N ALA A 288 10.69 -22.74 -3.61
CA ALA A 288 11.40 -21.86 -2.69
C ALA A 288 11.53 -20.47 -3.31
N VAL A 289 11.70 -19.47 -2.47
CA VAL A 289 11.93 -18.10 -2.89
C VAL A 289 13.31 -17.65 -2.43
N ILE A 290 14.05 -17.00 -3.32
CA ILE A 290 15.31 -16.33 -3.01
C ILE A 290 15.11 -14.83 -3.12
N ALA A 291 15.45 -14.08 -2.07
CA ALA A 291 15.46 -12.63 -2.13
C ALA A 291 16.82 -12.11 -2.63
N GLU A 292 16.79 -11.24 -3.62
CA GLU A 292 18.00 -10.63 -4.18
C GLU A 292 18.29 -9.30 -3.48
N TYR A 293 19.21 -9.30 -2.51
CA TYR A 293 19.50 -8.13 -1.66
C TYR A 293 20.56 -7.17 -2.23
N ARG A 294 20.81 -7.14 -3.52
CA ARG A 294 21.73 -6.17 -4.14
C ARG A 294 21.12 -4.77 -4.15
N ASP A 295 20.12 -4.61 -4.98
CA ASP A 295 19.51 -3.32 -5.23
C ASP A 295 18.01 -3.35 -4.93
N ARG A 296 17.54 -2.34 -4.23
CA ARG A 296 16.11 -2.11 -4.06
C ARG A 296 15.53 -1.48 -5.31
N ASP A 297 14.35 -1.89 -5.66
CA ASP A 297 13.55 -1.19 -6.65
C ASP A 297 13.32 0.26 -6.16
N PRO A 298 13.75 1.28 -6.93
CA PRO A 298 13.69 2.68 -6.46
C PRO A 298 12.25 3.23 -6.35
N VAL A 299 11.27 2.59 -6.98
CA VAL A 299 9.85 2.99 -6.94
C VAL A 299 9.13 2.35 -5.76
N THR A 300 9.32 1.07 -5.54
CA THR A 300 8.61 0.31 -4.51
C THR A 300 9.41 0.14 -3.22
N GLY A 301 10.72 0.31 -3.27
CA GLY A 301 11.62 0.04 -2.15
C GLY A 301 11.83 -1.45 -1.87
N TRP A 302 11.38 -2.34 -2.75
CA TRP A 302 11.45 -3.78 -2.55
C TRP A 302 12.70 -4.41 -3.15
N TYR A 303 13.12 -5.50 -2.54
CA TYR A 303 14.07 -6.42 -3.15
C TYR A 303 13.35 -7.40 -4.08
N PRO A 304 13.94 -7.75 -5.23
CA PRO A 304 13.41 -8.80 -6.09
C PRO A 304 13.31 -10.14 -5.37
N LEU A 305 12.24 -10.87 -5.67
CA LEU A 305 12.05 -12.26 -5.23
C LEU A 305 12.11 -13.18 -6.45
N ILE A 306 12.97 -14.18 -6.40
CA ILE A 306 13.13 -15.20 -7.44
C ILE A 306 12.49 -16.48 -6.94
N LEU A 307 11.47 -16.97 -7.67
CA LEU A 307 10.86 -18.27 -7.41
C LEU A 307 11.69 -19.35 -8.05
N ILE A 308 12.04 -20.40 -7.30
CA ILE A 308 12.86 -21.51 -7.75
C ILE A 308 12.18 -22.82 -7.38
N ASP A 309 12.19 -23.77 -8.31
CA ASP A 309 11.83 -25.15 -8.04
C ASP A 309 12.88 -25.82 -7.13
N THR A 310 12.45 -26.47 -6.06
CA THR A 310 13.34 -27.16 -5.11
C THR A 310 14.12 -28.30 -5.77
N ASP A 311 13.59 -28.93 -6.84
CA ASP A 311 14.28 -29.94 -7.61
C ASP A 311 15.50 -29.37 -8.35
N GLN A 312 15.46 -28.09 -8.76
CA GLN A 312 16.63 -27.41 -9.33
C GLN A 312 17.70 -27.20 -8.27
N LEU A 313 17.32 -26.86 -7.04
CA LEU A 313 18.24 -26.74 -5.90
C LEU A 313 18.86 -28.06 -5.51
N GLU A 314 18.14 -29.18 -5.65
CA GLU A 314 18.65 -30.51 -5.32
C GLU A 314 19.66 -31.06 -6.35
N ARG A 315 19.57 -30.64 -7.62
CA ARG A 315 20.49 -31.08 -8.70
C ARG A 315 21.88 -30.43 -8.59
N VAL A 316 22.03 -29.38 -7.84
CA VAL A 316 23.29 -28.61 -7.66
C VAL A 316 24.11 -29.11 -6.48
N LEU A 317 23.55 -29.94 -5.63
CA LEU A 317 24.15 -30.55 -4.45
C LEU A 317 24.63 -31.95 -4.72
#